data_23fb83b9a83935751038d0f5e1c50c34
#
_entry.id   23fb83b9a83935751038d0f5e1c50c34
#
_cell.length_a   1.000
_cell.length_b   1.000
_cell.length_c   1.000
_cell.angle_alpha   90.00
_cell.angle_beta   90.00
_cell.angle_gamma   90.00
#
_symmetry.space_group_name_H-M   'P 1'
#
loop_
_entity.id
_entity.type
_entity.pdbx_description
1 polymer ?
#
loop_
_entity_poly.entity_id
_entity_poly.type
_entity_poly.pdbx_seq_one_letter_code
_entity_poly.pdbx_strand_id
1 'polypeptide(L)'
;MANERGYGSCPSPLMGPSLQPQPDENTKLLPHDLPTAIETRKAIEGDANFHRLGWKHLTVVSIVEAIALGALSLPAAFATLGMIPGIVICVGMGIIAIYTSYIIGKVKIKFPSVAHYGDIGQLMMGSFGYWLFSGFFVVQLTLSVGSHCLTGMIAFANITQSGICSLVFGIVSGLILLLLAIPPTFADIAILGYIDFASVILAIGVTMIATGIQQAQSPGGLASSNWSAWPAEDVSFSKAAVAVSNIVFAYAFGGALPSFMNEMHTPKDYVKSITALGVIEISIYVLTGSIIYAFVGQDVQSPALLSAGPLVSRIAFGIALPVIFISGSINTTVVGRFIHTRIYRDSVVQYVNTVKGWVTWIALVFTITAIAWAVAEAIPFFDELLSISAALLVSGMSFYFPPVMWYLLLRNGDWYSSKNFRHSVCNLVCFLIGITVLVCGVYASIVELVSRVKFLFISTC
;
A
#
# COMPACT_ATOMS: atom_id res chain seq x y z
N MET A 1 64.31 -14.81 40.06
CA MET A 1 65.16 -14.48 38.91
C MET A 1 64.27 -14.37 37.68
N ALA A 2 64.08 -13.15 37.27
CA ALA A 2 64.06 -12.59 35.93
C ALA A 2 63.05 -13.27 34.93
N ASN A 3 62.21 -12.57 34.22
CA ASN A 3 62.23 -11.23 33.70
C ASN A 3 60.82 -10.90 33.14
N GLU A 4 60.23 -9.82 33.62
CA GLU A 4 59.06 -9.19 32.99
C GLU A 4 59.49 -8.48 31.72
N ARG A 5 58.75 -8.68 30.60
CA ARG A 5 58.73 -7.69 29.52
C ARG A 5 57.26 -7.38 29.19
N GLY A 6 56.83 -6.19 29.57
CA GLY A 6 55.55 -5.60 29.19
C GLY A 6 55.51 -5.36 27.69
N TYR A 7 54.38 -5.71 27.11
CA TYR A 7 53.96 -5.24 25.79
C TYR A 7 53.06 -4.03 25.99
N GLY A 8 53.57 -2.89 25.55
CA GLY A 8 52.89 -1.63 25.53
C GLY A 8 51.63 -1.68 24.63
N SER A 9 50.56 -1.20 25.18
CA SER A 9 49.34 -0.88 24.47
C SER A 9 49.58 0.24 23.46
N CYS A 10 49.48 -0.01 22.17
CA CYS A 10 49.33 1.01 21.14
C CYS A 10 47.93 1.65 21.26
N PRO A 11 47.84 2.97 21.34
CA PRO A 11 46.56 3.64 21.22
C PRO A 11 46.09 3.62 19.79
N SER A 12 44.83 3.22 19.60
CA SER A 12 44.11 3.32 18.32
C SER A 12 44.10 4.78 17.84
N PRO A 13 44.35 5.06 16.55
CA PRO A 13 44.20 6.39 16.01
C PRO A 13 42.72 6.78 16.01
N LEU A 14 42.35 7.82 16.72
CA LEU A 14 41.13 8.56 16.59
C LEU A 14 41.03 9.03 15.13
N MET A 15 40.11 8.44 14.35
CA MET A 15 39.71 9.02 13.08
C MET A 15 39.00 10.35 13.41
N GLY A 16 39.68 11.44 13.18
CA GLY A 16 39.09 12.77 13.06
C GLY A 16 38.17 12.87 11.88
N PRO A 17 37.24 13.84 11.83
CA PRO A 17 36.37 14.03 10.70
C PRO A 17 37.19 14.21 9.43
N SER A 18 36.92 13.37 8.42
CA SER A 18 37.52 13.51 7.11
C SER A 18 37.22 14.91 6.57
N LEU A 19 38.29 15.72 6.48
CA LEU A 19 38.27 16.98 5.76
C LEU A 19 37.80 16.69 4.33
N GLN A 20 36.59 17.12 3.98
CA GLN A 20 36.20 17.26 2.60
C GLN A 20 37.22 18.17 1.91
N PRO A 21 37.76 17.79 0.74
CA PRO A 21 38.57 18.68 -0.04
C PRO A 21 37.73 19.93 -0.38
N GLN A 22 38.10 21.10 0.13
CA GLN A 22 37.58 22.34 -0.41
C GLN A 22 37.99 22.41 -1.88
N PRO A 23 37.09 22.77 -2.80
CA PRO A 23 37.46 22.98 -4.17
C PRO A 23 38.44 24.17 -4.21
N ASP A 24 39.63 23.93 -4.69
CA ASP A 24 40.59 25.01 -5.01
C ASP A 24 39.96 25.95 -6.04
N GLU A 25 39.78 27.20 -5.66
CA GLU A 25 39.14 28.26 -6.45
C GLU A 25 39.88 28.62 -7.77
N ASN A 26 41.04 27.99 -8.00
CA ASN A 26 41.91 28.24 -9.16
C ASN A 26 42.10 27.10 -10.17
N THR A 27 41.34 26.01 -10.05
CA THR A 27 41.38 24.99 -11.10
C THR A 27 40.56 25.49 -12.28
N LYS A 28 41.22 26.03 -13.28
CA LYS A 28 40.60 26.28 -14.61
C LYS A 28 40.15 24.93 -15.18
N LEU A 29 38.90 24.61 -15.00
CA LEU A 29 38.27 23.43 -15.60
C LEU A 29 38.39 23.51 -17.11
N LEU A 30 39.02 22.52 -17.71
CA LEU A 30 39.06 22.38 -19.15
C LEU A 30 37.63 22.23 -19.69
N PRO A 31 37.29 22.72 -20.88
CA PRO A 31 35.92 22.67 -21.44
C PRO A 31 35.29 21.27 -21.51
N HIS A 32 36.10 20.22 -21.45
CA HIS A 32 35.66 18.82 -21.50
C HIS A 32 35.16 18.31 -20.16
N ASP A 33 35.51 18.93 -19.02
CA ASP A 33 35.16 18.46 -17.67
C ASP A 33 33.90 19.15 -17.12
N LEU A 34 33.44 20.21 -17.76
CA LEU A 34 32.27 21.00 -17.35
C LEU A 34 30.95 20.18 -17.36
N PRO A 35 30.63 19.36 -18.37
CA PRO A 35 29.44 18.50 -18.33
C PRO A 35 29.47 17.50 -17.20
N THR A 36 30.62 16.90 -16.94
CA THR A 36 30.82 15.90 -15.87
C THR A 36 30.65 16.51 -14.49
N ALA A 37 31.13 17.73 -14.26
CA ALA A 37 30.95 18.44 -12.99
C ALA A 37 29.48 18.82 -12.72
N ILE A 38 28.77 19.24 -13.75
CA ILE A 38 27.32 19.55 -13.68
C ILE A 38 26.53 18.26 -13.41
N GLU A 39 26.87 17.16 -14.06
CA GLU A 39 26.21 15.87 -13.85
C GLU A 39 26.46 15.34 -12.45
N THR A 40 27.68 15.43 -11.94
CA THR A 40 28.03 15.04 -10.56
C THR A 40 27.27 15.88 -9.54
N ARG A 41 27.18 17.20 -9.75
CA ARG A 41 26.42 18.09 -8.87
C ARG A 41 24.93 17.74 -8.88
N LYS A 42 24.34 17.50 -10.03
CA LYS A 42 22.94 17.07 -10.17
C LYS A 42 22.67 15.73 -9.52
N ALA A 43 23.63 14.79 -9.59
CA ALA A 43 23.54 13.50 -8.92
C ALA A 43 23.55 13.66 -7.41
N ILE A 44 24.45 14.47 -6.85
CA ILE A 44 24.54 14.76 -5.41
C ILE A 44 23.29 15.48 -4.90
N GLU A 45 22.79 16.48 -5.63
CA GLU A 45 21.57 17.21 -5.30
C GLU A 45 20.35 16.26 -5.36
N GLY A 46 20.32 15.37 -6.35
CA GLY A 46 19.31 14.34 -6.48
C GLY A 46 19.32 13.37 -5.31
N ASP A 47 20.46 12.78 -5.00
CA ASP A 47 20.62 11.81 -3.90
C ASP A 47 20.24 12.42 -2.54
N ALA A 48 20.66 13.66 -2.27
CA ALA A 48 20.32 14.39 -1.05
C ALA A 48 18.82 14.62 -0.87
N ASN A 49 18.05 14.68 -1.94
CA ASN A 49 16.59 14.82 -1.89
C ASN A 49 15.88 13.49 -1.59
N PHE A 50 16.53 12.34 -1.83
CA PHE A 50 15.90 11.02 -1.70
C PHE A 50 16.04 10.38 -0.30
N HIS A 51 17.02 10.74 0.53
CA HIS A 51 17.28 10.11 1.84
C HIS A 51 16.83 10.97 3.03
N ARG A 52 15.58 11.44 3.03
CA ARG A 52 15.07 12.39 4.06
C ARG A 52 14.00 11.80 4.99
N LEU A 53 13.53 10.57 4.77
CA LEU A 53 12.44 10.01 5.55
C LEU A 53 12.88 9.57 6.95
N GLY A 54 12.35 10.24 7.98
CA GLY A 54 12.37 9.75 9.36
C GLY A 54 11.25 8.72 9.58
N TRP A 55 11.34 7.93 10.66
CA TRP A 55 10.34 6.90 10.96
C TRP A 55 8.90 7.42 11.09
N LYS A 56 8.70 8.65 11.61
CA LYS A 56 7.37 9.28 11.70
C LYS A 56 6.79 9.59 10.32
N HIS A 57 7.60 10.15 9.42
CA HIS A 57 7.18 10.41 8.04
C HIS A 57 6.91 9.11 7.28
N LEU A 58 7.75 8.07 7.49
CA LEU A 58 7.48 6.75 6.94
C LEU A 58 6.12 6.21 7.41
N THR A 59 5.81 6.34 8.71
CA THR A 59 4.51 5.91 9.24
C THR A 59 3.36 6.64 8.55
N VAL A 60 3.45 7.96 8.38
CA VAL A 60 2.40 8.75 7.72
C VAL A 60 2.23 8.34 6.26
N VAL A 61 3.32 8.22 5.49
CA VAL A 61 3.25 7.80 4.08
C VAL A 61 2.65 6.41 3.94
N SER A 62 3.02 5.48 4.84
CA SER A 62 2.44 4.14 4.83
C SER A 62 0.97 4.12 5.24
N ILE A 63 0.53 4.97 6.18
CA ILE A 63 -0.88 5.15 6.54
C ILE A 63 -1.69 5.64 5.34
N VAL A 64 -1.18 6.63 4.63
CA VAL A 64 -1.81 7.19 3.44
C VAL A 64 -2.01 6.15 2.35
N GLU A 65 -1.00 5.29 2.12
CA GLU A 65 -1.10 4.20 1.14
C GLU A 65 -2.13 3.14 1.53
N ALA A 66 -2.19 2.78 2.82
CA ALA A 66 -2.92 1.61 3.27
C ALA A 66 -4.38 1.90 3.65
N ILE A 67 -4.68 3.01 4.35
CA ILE A 67 -5.99 3.22 4.98
C ILE A 67 -7.06 3.62 3.97
N ALA A 68 -6.73 4.26 2.86
CA ALA A 68 -7.66 4.87 1.94
C ALA A 68 -8.85 3.97 1.54
N LEU A 69 -8.61 3.00 0.67
CA LEU A 69 -9.67 2.13 0.13
C LEU A 69 -10.00 0.96 1.07
N GLY A 70 -8.98 0.46 1.80
CA GLY A 70 -9.15 -0.64 2.74
C GLY A 70 -10.24 -0.37 3.77
N ALA A 71 -10.19 0.78 4.43
CA ALA A 71 -11.20 1.16 5.42
C ALA A 71 -12.63 1.25 4.87
N LEU A 72 -12.78 1.60 3.59
CA LEU A 72 -14.09 1.78 2.95
C LEU A 72 -14.76 0.45 2.56
N SER A 73 -14.01 -0.65 2.42
CA SER A 73 -14.53 -1.98 2.09
C SER A 73 -14.90 -2.80 3.34
N LEU A 74 -14.30 -2.50 4.50
CA LEU A 74 -14.43 -3.32 5.71
C LEU A 74 -15.86 -3.44 6.25
N PRO A 75 -16.70 -2.40 6.30
CA PRO A 75 -18.07 -2.54 6.80
C PRO A 75 -18.89 -3.57 6.00
N ALA A 76 -18.73 -3.62 4.68
CA ALA A 76 -19.37 -4.63 3.83
C ALA A 76 -18.79 -6.04 4.08
N ALA A 77 -17.49 -6.15 4.33
CA ALA A 77 -16.87 -7.41 4.72
C ALA A 77 -17.40 -7.91 6.08
N PHE A 78 -17.62 -7.00 7.06
CA PHE A 78 -18.23 -7.35 8.34
C PHE A 78 -19.70 -7.75 8.19
N ALA A 79 -20.46 -7.09 7.31
CA ALA A 79 -21.84 -7.49 7.00
C ALA A 79 -21.90 -8.91 6.44
N THR A 80 -20.95 -9.29 5.58
CA THR A 80 -20.87 -10.64 5.00
C THR A 80 -20.41 -11.69 6.03
N LEU A 81 -19.37 -11.39 6.82
CA LEU A 81 -18.75 -12.36 7.74
C LEU A 81 -19.43 -12.42 9.10
N GLY A 82 -20.21 -11.42 9.47
CA GLY A 82 -20.68 -11.23 10.84
C GLY A 82 -19.64 -10.49 11.70
N MET A 83 -20.10 -9.93 12.83
CA MET A 83 -19.30 -9.09 13.72
C MET A 83 -18.07 -9.82 14.28
N ILE A 84 -18.26 -11.01 14.86
CA ILE A 84 -17.20 -11.74 15.56
C ILE A 84 -16.13 -12.23 14.59
N PRO A 85 -16.44 -12.97 13.51
CA PRO A 85 -15.44 -13.37 12.52
C PRO A 85 -14.77 -12.17 11.84
N GLY A 86 -15.53 -11.12 11.54
CA GLY A 86 -14.99 -9.87 10.96
C GLY A 86 -13.89 -9.27 11.83
N ILE A 87 -14.14 -9.10 13.14
CA ILE A 87 -13.14 -8.58 14.10
C ILE A 87 -11.94 -9.53 14.21
N VAL A 88 -12.18 -10.84 14.40
CA VAL A 88 -11.10 -11.82 14.60
C VAL A 88 -10.18 -11.88 13.37
N ILE A 89 -10.75 -11.92 12.16
CA ILE A 89 -9.97 -11.96 10.92
C ILE A 89 -9.23 -10.63 10.73
N CYS A 90 -9.89 -9.50 10.96
CA CYS A 90 -9.28 -8.17 10.80
C CYS A 90 -8.07 -8.01 11.75
N VAL A 91 -8.23 -8.31 13.05
CA VAL A 91 -7.13 -8.24 14.03
C VAL A 91 -6.03 -9.27 13.70
N GLY A 92 -6.42 -10.50 13.37
CA GLY A 92 -5.49 -11.56 13.03
C GLY A 92 -4.63 -11.22 11.81
N MET A 93 -5.24 -10.73 10.73
CA MET A 93 -4.51 -10.32 9.52
C MET A 93 -3.61 -9.13 9.78
N GLY A 94 -4.04 -8.16 10.60
CA GLY A 94 -3.19 -7.04 10.99
C GLY A 94 -1.95 -7.45 11.79
N ILE A 95 -2.08 -8.38 12.74
CA ILE A 95 -0.94 -8.93 13.49
C ILE A 95 0.03 -9.67 12.55
N ILE A 96 -0.50 -10.46 11.61
CA ILE A 96 0.32 -11.16 10.62
C ILE A 96 1.03 -10.15 9.71
N ALA A 97 0.35 -9.08 9.27
CA ALA A 97 0.94 -8.03 8.43
C ALA A 97 2.09 -7.29 9.13
N ILE A 98 1.97 -6.98 10.43
CA ILE A 98 3.08 -6.43 11.21
C ILE A 98 4.26 -7.42 11.25
N TYR A 99 4.00 -8.69 11.52
CA TYR A 99 5.04 -9.72 11.61
C TYR A 99 5.75 -9.95 10.27
N THR A 100 5.02 -10.06 9.18
CA THR A 100 5.59 -10.26 7.84
C THR A 100 6.36 -9.04 7.36
N SER A 101 5.89 -7.83 7.64
CA SER A 101 6.61 -6.58 7.38
C SER A 101 7.89 -6.47 8.20
N TYR A 102 7.90 -6.97 9.44
CA TYR A 102 9.11 -7.08 10.21
C TYR A 102 10.16 -7.99 9.54
N ILE A 103 9.73 -9.09 8.93
CA ILE A 103 10.62 -9.97 8.16
C ILE A 103 11.18 -9.25 6.94
N ILE A 104 10.33 -8.57 6.15
CA ILE A 104 10.74 -7.82 4.96
C ILE A 104 11.82 -6.78 5.33
N GLY A 105 11.57 -6.01 6.37
CA GLY A 105 12.52 -5.00 6.84
C GLY A 105 13.83 -5.61 7.36
N LYS A 106 13.80 -6.78 8.01
CA LYS A 106 15.01 -7.51 8.38
C LYS A 106 15.83 -7.96 7.16
N VAL A 107 15.18 -8.37 6.08
CA VAL A 107 15.86 -8.69 4.82
C VAL A 107 16.57 -7.44 4.29
N LYS A 108 15.89 -6.29 4.23
CA LYS A 108 16.50 -5.02 3.80
C LYS A 108 17.70 -4.62 4.65
N ILE A 109 17.63 -4.80 5.99
CA ILE A 109 18.75 -4.48 6.87
C ILE A 109 19.92 -5.45 6.68
N LYS A 110 19.65 -6.74 6.48
CA LYS A 110 20.68 -7.75 6.21
C LYS A 110 21.34 -7.58 4.84
N PHE A 111 20.57 -7.12 3.84
CA PHE A 111 21.00 -6.88 2.48
C PHE A 111 20.74 -5.42 2.08
N PRO A 112 21.63 -4.47 2.42
CA PRO A 112 21.41 -3.05 2.16
C PRO A 112 21.25 -2.68 0.68
N SER A 113 21.74 -3.50 -0.24
CA SER A 113 21.60 -3.35 -1.68
C SER A 113 20.17 -3.51 -2.20
N VAL A 114 19.27 -4.10 -1.40
CA VAL A 114 17.84 -4.20 -1.73
C VAL A 114 17.22 -2.80 -1.71
N ALA A 115 16.83 -2.27 -2.85
CA ALA A 115 16.13 -1.00 -2.96
C ALA A 115 14.60 -1.21 -3.09
N HIS A 116 14.19 -2.27 -3.77
CA HIS A 116 12.79 -2.57 -4.10
C HIS A 116 12.46 -4.03 -3.85
N TYR A 117 11.17 -4.35 -3.88
CA TYR A 117 10.70 -5.72 -3.67
C TYR A 117 11.24 -6.72 -4.70
N GLY A 118 11.45 -6.29 -5.96
CA GLY A 118 12.07 -7.10 -7.01
C GLY A 118 13.49 -7.58 -6.68
N ASP A 119 14.28 -6.75 -5.97
CA ASP A 119 15.65 -7.12 -5.57
C ASP A 119 15.64 -8.25 -4.55
N ILE A 120 14.62 -8.35 -3.69
CA ILE A 120 14.42 -9.49 -2.79
C ILE A 120 14.16 -10.76 -3.61
N GLY A 121 13.34 -10.65 -4.65
CA GLY A 121 13.11 -11.76 -5.59
C GLY A 121 14.40 -12.24 -6.25
N GLN A 122 15.29 -11.31 -6.60
CA GLN A 122 16.63 -11.66 -7.13
C GLN A 122 17.48 -12.43 -6.12
N LEU A 123 17.45 -12.05 -4.84
CA LEU A 123 18.17 -12.78 -3.79
C LEU A 123 17.61 -14.19 -3.56
N MET A 124 16.33 -14.41 -3.79
CA MET A 124 15.66 -15.69 -3.54
C MET A 124 15.77 -16.67 -4.71
N MET A 125 15.58 -16.19 -5.94
CA MET A 125 15.41 -17.03 -7.14
C MET A 125 16.20 -16.51 -8.36
N GLY A 126 17.17 -15.63 -8.16
CA GLY A 126 17.95 -15.03 -9.25
C GLY A 126 17.13 -14.17 -10.19
N SER A 127 17.50 -14.12 -11.48
CA SER A 127 16.84 -13.25 -12.47
C SER A 127 15.34 -13.53 -12.64
N PHE A 128 14.92 -14.79 -12.55
CA PHE A 128 13.49 -15.13 -12.60
C PHE A 128 12.73 -14.50 -11.45
N GLY A 129 13.25 -14.62 -10.22
CA GLY A 129 12.64 -14.00 -9.04
C GLY A 129 12.58 -12.49 -9.14
N TYR A 130 13.61 -11.86 -9.70
CA TYR A 130 13.60 -10.42 -9.94
C TYR A 130 12.41 -9.99 -10.82
N TRP A 131 12.23 -10.62 -11.97
CA TRP A 131 11.16 -10.26 -12.90
C TRP A 131 9.77 -10.60 -12.34
N LEU A 132 9.63 -11.75 -11.67
CA LEU A 132 8.38 -12.16 -11.05
C LEU A 132 7.91 -11.16 -9.97
N PHE A 133 8.81 -10.83 -9.03
CA PHE A 133 8.46 -9.93 -7.91
C PHE A 133 8.28 -8.48 -8.38
N SER A 134 9.08 -8.05 -9.36
CA SER A 134 8.90 -6.73 -9.98
C SER A 134 7.58 -6.63 -10.73
N GLY A 135 7.18 -7.69 -11.44
CA GLY A 135 5.89 -7.78 -12.12
C GLY A 135 4.73 -7.72 -11.11
N PHE A 136 4.79 -8.49 -10.03
CA PHE A 136 3.80 -8.46 -8.97
C PHE A 136 3.66 -7.06 -8.35
N PHE A 137 4.78 -6.40 -8.07
CA PHE A 137 4.81 -5.05 -7.51
C PHE A 137 4.15 -4.03 -8.44
N VAL A 138 4.53 -4.02 -9.71
CA VAL A 138 3.98 -3.08 -10.71
C VAL A 138 2.49 -3.32 -10.92
N VAL A 139 2.07 -4.58 -11.07
CA VAL A 139 0.66 -4.92 -11.30
C VAL A 139 -0.19 -4.61 -10.07
N GLN A 140 0.28 -4.94 -8.85
CA GLN A 140 -0.44 -4.65 -7.61
C GLN A 140 -0.73 -3.15 -7.47
N LEU A 141 0.30 -2.30 -7.59
CA LEU A 141 0.12 -0.87 -7.43
C LEU A 141 -0.72 -0.27 -8.57
N THR A 142 -0.59 -0.79 -9.80
CA THR A 142 -1.43 -0.34 -10.92
C THR A 142 -2.90 -0.71 -10.70
N LEU A 143 -3.21 -1.91 -10.17
CA LEU A 143 -4.56 -2.29 -9.77
C LEU A 143 -5.09 -1.42 -8.63
N SER A 144 -4.22 -1.06 -7.67
CA SER A 144 -4.57 -0.11 -6.60
C SER A 144 -4.93 1.26 -7.18
N VAL A 145 -4.16 1.81 -8.14
CA VAL A 145 -4.51 3.05 -8.85
C VAL A 145 -5.86 2.91 -9.58
N GLY A 146 -6.14 1.75 -10.20
CA GLY A 146 -7.43 1.45 -10.82
C GLY A 146 -8.58 1.48 -9.81
N SER A 147 -8.37 0.93 -8.62
CA SER A 147 -9.36 0.98 -7.53
C SER A 147 -9.62 2.41 -7.05
N HIS A 148 -8.60 3.27 -6.98
CA HIS A 148 -8.76 4.70 -6.70
C HIS A 148 -9.50 5.42 -7.81
N CYS A 149 -9.22 5.11 -9.09
CA CYS A 149 -9.94 5.65 -10.24
C CYS A 149 -11.43 5.28 -10.18
N LEU A 150 -11.75 4.02 -9.92
CA LEU A 150 -13.12 3.52 -9.75
C LEU A 150 -13.83 4.21 -8.57
N THR A 151 -13.15 4.37 -7.44
CA THR A 151 -13.73 5.06 -6.28
C THR A 151 -14.01 6.53 -6.59
N GLY A 152 -13.14 7.19 -7.36
CA GLY A 152 -13.36 8.54 -7.88
C GLY A 152 -14.59 8.63 -8.80
N MET A 153 -14.80 7.64 -9.68
CA MET A 153 -16.01 7.54 -10.50
C MET A 153 -17.26 7.45 -9.64
N ILE A 154 -17.26 6.55 -8.66
CA ILE A 154 -18.38 6.38 -7.70
C ILE A 154 -18.62 7.68 -6.93
N ALA A 155 -17.56 8.35 -6.47
CA ALA A 155 -17.64 9.61 -5.75
C ALA A 155 -18.29 10.70 -6.59
N PHE A 156 -17.86 10.93 -7.83
CA PHE A 156 -18.44 11.95 -8.71
C PHE A 156 -19.88 11.62 -9.10
N ALA A 157 -20.20 10.36 -9.40
CA ALA A 157 -21.55 9.92 -9.68
C ALA A 157 -22.48 10.18 -8.48
N ASN A 158 -22.02 9.87 -7.26
CA ASN A 158 -22.79 10.09 -6.04
C ASN A 158 -22.95 11.59 -5.71
N ILE A 159 -21.90 12.39 -5.85
CA ILE A 159 -21.92 13.84 -5.56
C ILE A 159 -22.85 14.58 -6.52
N THR A 160 -22.74 14.32 -7.81
CA THR A 160 -23.46 15.07 -8.85
C THR A 160 -24.89 14.58 -9.04
N GLN A 161 -25.16 13.28 -8.81
CA GLN A 161 -26.44 12.60 -9.14
C GLN A 161 -26.96 12.95 -10.54
N SER A 162 -26.05 13.24 -11.45
CA SER A 162 -26.36 13.57 -12.83
C SER A 162 -26.56 12.30 -13.66
N GLY A 163 -27.37 12.38 -14.70
CA GLY A 163 -27.50 11.31 -15.69
C GLY A 163 -26.30 11.21 -16.66
N ILE A 164 -25.14 11.76 -16.29
CA ILE A 164 -23.92 11.70 -17.09
C ILE A 164 -23.38 10.28 -17.06
N CYS A 165 -22.90 9.79 -18.22
CA CYS A 165 -22.30 8.48 -18.34
C CYS A 165 -21.09 8.32 -17.39
N SER A 166 -21.00 7.18 -16.70
CA SER A 166 -19.90 6.88 -15.75
C SER A 166 -18.52 6.96 -16.38
N LEU A 167 -18.39 6.68 -17.67
CA LEU A 167 -17.15 6.82 -18.44
C LEU A 167 -16.56 8.25 -18.35
N VAL A 168 -17.40 9.30 -18.36
CA VAL A 168 -16.94 10.68 -18.22
C VAL A 168 -16.32 10.90 -16.85
N PHE A 169 -16.94 10.37 -15.79
CA PHE A 169 -16.38 10.43 -14.45
C PHE A 169 -15.09 9.63 -14.32
N GLY A 170 -14.97 8.50 -15.04
CA GLY A 170 -13.73 7.72 -15.14
C GLY A 170 -12.58 8.51 -15.77
N ILE A 171 -12.84 9.18 -16.89
CA ILE A 171 -11.85 10.05 -17.54
C ILE A 171 -11.44 11.19 -16.61
N VAL A 172 -12.40 11.87 -15.97
CA VAL A 172 -12.11 12.97 -15.02
C VAL A 172 -11.26 12.45 -13.85
N SER A 173 -11.61 11.29 -13.28
CA SER A 173 -10.84 10.68 -12.19
C SER A 173 -9.42 10.32 -12.64
N GLY A 174 -9.26 9.72 -13.82
CA GLY A 174 -7.95 9.43 -14.39
C GLY A 174 -7.11 10.68 -14.64
N LEU A 175 -7.70 11.77 -15.15
CA LEU A 175 -7.00 13.05 -15.35
C LEU A 175 -6.52 13.65 -14.02
N ILE A 176 -7.33 13.61 -12.97
CA ILE A 176 -6.94 14.12 -11.66
C ILE A 176 -5.77 13.29 -11.09
N LEU A 177 -5.86 11.95 -11.16
CA LEU A 177 -4.77 11.06 -10.75
C LEU A 177 -3.48 11.34 -11.51
N LEU A 178 -3.57 11.54 -12.84
CA LEU A 178 -2.44 11.87 -13.70
C LEU A 178 -1.78 13.18 -13.25
N LEU A 179 -2.57 14.25 -13.08
CA LEU A 179 -2.06 15.57 -12.71
C LEU A 179 -1.37 15.55 -11.34
N LEU A 180 -1.93 14.85 -10.36
CA LEU A 180 -1.35 14.73 -9.03
C LEU A 180 -0.09 13.84 -8.99
N ALA A 181 0.09 12.94 -9.96
CA ALA A 181 1.27 12.08 -10.05
C ALA A 181 2.44 12.73 -10.84
N ILE A 182 2.28 13.94 -11.39
CA ILE A 182 3.36 14.65 -12.09
C ILE A 182 4.60 14.89 -11.22
N PRO A 183 4.49 15.32 -9.94
CA PRO A 183 5.67 15.48 -9.08
C PRO A 183 6.38 14.14 -8.84
N PRO A 184 7.71 14.04 -9.12
CA PRO A 184 8.42 12.77 -9.04
C PRO A 184 8.96 12.42 -7.64
N THR A 185 8.82 13.33 -6.65
CA THR A 185 9.43 13.15 -5.32
C THR A 185 8.41 12.96 -4.22
N PHE A 186 8.69 12.02 -3.28
CA PHE A 186 7.82 11.79 -2.11
C PHE A 186 7.93 12.90 -1.06
N ALA A 187 9.03 13.68 -1.05
CA ALA A 187 9.17 14.81 -0.13
C ALA A 187 8.10 15.89 -0.40
N ASP A 188 7.76 16.11 -1.66
CA ASP A 188 6.72 17.05 -2.07
C ASP A 188 5.32 16.49 -1.77
N ILE A 189 5.18 15.16 -1.79
CA ILE A 189 3.93 14.45 -1.53
C ILE A 189 3.67 14.28 -0.02
N ALA A 190 4.69 14.32 0.84
CA ALA A 190 4.53 14.09 2.28
C ALA A 190 3.57 15.10 2.95
N ILE A 191 3.54 16.36 2.49
CA ILE A 191 2.58 17.36 2.98
C ILE A 191 1.15 16.98 2.61
N LEU A 192 0.97 16.48 1.38
CA LEU A 192 -0.34 16.00 0.92
C LEU A 192 -0.80 14.80 1.74
N GLY A 193 0.12 13.98 2.25
CA GLY A 193 -0.19 12.83 3.10
C GLY A 193 -0.92 13.19 4.42
N TYR A 194 -0.63 14.34 5.01
CA TYR A 194 -1.37 14.80 6.19
C TYR A 194 -2.81 15.21 5.85
N ILE A 195 -3.00 15.85 4.68
CA ILE A 195 -4.33 16.21 4.18
C ILE A 195 -5.13 14.95 3.87
N ASP A 196 -4.50 13.98 3.26
CA ASP A 196 -5.03 12.66 2.92
C ASP A 196 -5.53 11.93 4.17
N PHE A 197 -4.66 11.78 5.17
CA PHE A 197 -5.02 11.12 6.44
C PHE A 197 -6.17 11.84 7.18
N ALA A 198 -6.12 13.16 7.25
CA ALA A 198 -7.21 13.94 7.85
C ALA A 198 -8.52 13.75 7.08
N SER A 199 -8.46 13.72 5.75
CA SER A 199 -9.60 13.51 4.85
C SER A 199 -10.27 12.16 5.09
N VAL A 200 -9.51 11.06 5.15
CA VAL A 200 -10.09 9.72 5.37
C VAL A 200 -10.72 9.60 6.74
N ILE A 201 -10.05 10.09 7.80
CA ILE A 201 -10.60 10.03 9.17
C ILE A 201 -11.88 10.85 9.29
N LEU A 202 -11.93 12.05 8.68
CA LEU A 202 -13.13 12.88 8.67
C LEU A 202 -14.27 12.23 7.88
N ALA A 203 -14.00 11.68 6.70
CA ALA A 203 -15.01 11.02 5.88
C ALA A 203 -15.62 9.80 6.60
N ILE A 204 -14.78 8.95 7.19
CA ILE A 204 -15.21 7.79 7.97
C ILE A 204 -15.97 8.25 9.22
N GLY A 205 -15.47 9.24 9.96
CA GLY A 205 -16.11 9.78 11.14
C GLY A 205 -17.50 10.35 10.86
N VAL A 206 -17.64 11.14 9.79
CA VAL A 206 -18.95 11.65 9.34
C VAL A 206 -19.89 10.51 8.98
N THR A 207 -19.40 9.48 8.29
CA THR A 207 -20.21 8.30 7.95
C THR A 207 -20.67 7.54 9.18
N MET A 208 -19.80 7.29 10.16
CA MET A 208 -20.16 6.63 11.42
C MET A 208 -21.23 7.41 12.20
N ILE A 209 -21.07 8.72 12.32
CA ILE A 209 -22.02 9.57 13.04
C ILE A 209 -23.36 9.59 12.30
N ALA A 210 -23.36 9.75 10.98
CA ALA A 210 -24.57 9.80 10.17
C ALA A 210 -25.36 8.49 10.21
N THR A 211 -24.68 7.36 10.06
CA THR A 211 -25.35 6.04 10.15
C THR A 211 -25.92 5.78 11.53
N GLY A 212 -25.23 6.21 12.60
CA GLY A 212 -25.73 6.14 13.97
C GLY A 212 -26.96 7.01 14.20
N ILE A 213 -26.97 8.25 13.71
CA ILE A 213 -28.14 9.16 13.81
C ILE A 213 -29.32 8.60 13.01
N GLN A 214 -29.10 8.12 11.78
CA GLN A 214 -30.15 7.55 10.95
C GLN A 214 -30.78 6.32 11.61
N GLN A 215 -29.95 5.43 12.18
CA GLN A 215 -30.44 4.26 12.89
C GLN A 215 -31.22 4.64 14.16
N ALA A 216 -30.75 5.64 14.91
CA ALA A 216 -31.46 6.13 16.10
C ALA A 216 -32.83 6.74 15.77
N GLN A 217 -32.99 7.31 14.56
CA GLN A 217 -34.24 7.88 14.07
C GLN A 217 -35.17 6.86 13.37
N SER A 218 -34.68 5.66 13.10
CA SER A 218 -35.47 4.59 12.48
C SER A 218 -36.54 4.04 13.44
N PRO A 219 -37.64 3.46 12.91
CA PRO A 219 -38.63 2.79 13.74
C PRO A 219 -37.97 1.65 14.54
N GLY A 220 -37.98 1.74 15.87
CA GLY A 220 -37.29 0.80 16.78
C GLY A 220 -35.92 1.26 17.27
N GLY A 221 -35.39 2.37 16.75
CA GLY A 221 -34.14 2.97 17.20
C GLY A 221 -32.92 2.07 16.98
N LEU A 222 -31.88 2.25 17.79
CA LEU A 222 -30.63 1.49 17.69
C LEU A 222 -30.80 -0.04 17.87
N ALA A 223 -31.86 -0.46 18.57
CA ALA A 223 -32.11 -1.89 18.81
C ALA A 223 -32.68 -2.63 17.58
N SER A 224 -33.17 -1.90 16.57
CA SER A 224 -33.76 -2.49 15.35
C SER A 224 -32.73 -2.74 14.24
N SER A 225 -31.45 -2.46 14.47
CA SER A 225 -30.39 -2.73 13.49
C SER A 225 -30.27 -4.23 13.24
N ASN A 226 -30.24 -4.62 11.97
CA ASN A 226 -30.15 -6.00 11.52
C ASN A 226 -28.69 -6.47 11.39
N TRP A 227 -27.90 -6.27 12.44
CA TRP A 227 -26.54 -6.83 12.51
C TRP A 227 -26.55 -8.22 13.16
N SER A 228 -25.60 -9.06 12.83
CA SER A 228 -25.44 -10.41 13.38
C SER A 228 -24.03 -10.63 13.90
N ALA A 229 -23.91 -11.40 14.98
CA ALA A 229 -22.61 -11.83 15.51
C ALA A 229 -21.90 -12.81 14.56
N TRP A 230 -22.66 -13.63 13.84
CA TRP A 230 -22.18 -14.66 12.92
C TRP A 230 -22.68 -14.41 11.49
N PRO A 231 -22.08 -15.04 10.46
CA PRO A 231 -22.57 -14.92 9.08
C PRO A 231 -24.03 -15.36 8.96
N ALA A 232 -24.76 -14.75 8.04
CA ALA A 232 -26.09 -15.24 7.69
C ALA A 232 -26.02 -16.64 7.03
N GLU A 233 -27.06 -17.46 7.19
CA GLU A 233 -27.08 -18.86 6.72
C GLU A 233 -26.97 -18.97 5.18
N ASP A 234 -27.36 -17.93 4.45
CA ASP A 234 -27.37 -17.86 2.98
C ASP A 234 -26.09 -17.29 2.38
N VAL A 235 -25.08 -16.96 3.19
CA VAL A 235 -23.81 -16.45 2.69
C VAL A 235 -23.05 -17.54 1.97
N SER A 236 -22.82 -17.34 0.66
CA SER A 236 -22.03 -18.26 -0.14
C SER A 236 -20.55 -18.21 0.24
N PHE A 237 -19.85 -19.34 0.02
CA PHE A 237 -18.41 -19.40 0.20
C PHE A 237 -17.65 -18.31 -0.59
N SER A 238 -18.09 -18.03 -1.82
CA SER A 238 -17.47 -17.02 -2.67
C SER A 238 -17.61 -15.62 -2.07
N LYS A 239 -18.78 -15.23 -1.58
CA LYS A 239 -18.96 -13.94 -0.90
C LYS A 239 -18.10 -13.82 0.36
N ALA A 240 -18.05 -14.86 1.18
CA ALA A 240 -17.22 -14.88 2.36
C ALA A 240 -15.71 -14.77 2.01
N ALA A 241 -15.23 -15.47 0.99
CA ALA A 241 -13.85 -15.40 0.55
C ALA A 241 -13.48 -14.03 -0.08
N VAL A 242 -14.39 -13.39 -0.81
CA VAL A 242 -14.24 -12.00 -1.28
C VAL A 242 -14.11 -11.05 -0.08
N ALA A 243 -14.97 -11.18 0.93
CA ALA A 243 -14.91 -10.37 2.13
C ALA A 243 -13.58 -10.52 2.90
N VAL A 244 -13.08 -11.76 3.05
CA VAL A 244 -11.74 -12.01 3.62
C VAL A 244 -10.65 -11.38 2.77
N SER A 245 -10.73 -11.48 1.44
CA SER A 245 -9.76 -10.87 0.53
C SER A 245 -9.75 -9.35 0.64
N ASN A 246 -10.91 -8.71 0.83
CA ASN A 246 -11.00 -7.27 1.06
C ASN A 246 -10.36 -6.84 2.40
N ILE A 247 -10.47 -7.67 3.45
CA ILE A 247 -9.70 -7.46 4.70
C ILE A 247 -8.19 -7.58 4.42
N VAL A 248 -7.75 -8.57 3.63
CA VAL A 248 -6.35 -8.74 3.23
C VAL A 248 -5.84 -7.54 2.42
N PHE A 249 -6.67 -7.00 1.51
CA PHE A 249 -6.33 -5.78 0.76
C PHE A 249 -6.01 -4.60 1.68
N ALA A 250 -6.76 -4.43 2.76
CA ALA A 250 -6.54 -3.35 3.71
C ALA A 250 -5.13 -3.37 4.35
N TYR A 251 -4.45 -4.53 4.38
CA TYR A 251 -3.09 -4.69 4.91
C TYR A 251 -2.02 -4.85 3.82
N ALA A 252 -2.17 -4.14 2.70
CA ALA A 252 -1.31 -4.28 1.51
C ALA A 252 0.09 -3.64 1.61
N PHE A 253 0.42 -2.92 2.67
CA PHE A 253 1.61 -2.07 2.77
C PHE A 253 2.97 -2.79 2.70
N GLY A 254 3.01 -4.12 2.87
CA GLY A 254 4.26 -4.90 2.86
C GLY A 254 5.04 -4.80 1.55
N GLY A 255 4.37 -4.67 0.41
CA GLY A 255 5.01 -4.61 -0.91
C GLY A 255 5.87 -3.37 -1.15
N ALA A 256 5.41 -2.21 -0.70
CA ALA A 256 6.13 -0.94 -0.87
C ALA A 256 7.21 -0.69 0.20
N LEU A 257 7.19 -1.44 1.31
CA LEU A 257 8.07 -1.23 2.46
C LEU A 257 9.57 -1.18 2.10
N PRO A 258 10.16 -2.05 1.26
CA PRO A 258 11.57 -1.94 0.90
C PRO A 258 11.91 -0.62 0.21
N SER A 259 11.01 -0.14 -0.68
CA SER A 259 11.16 1.12 -1.40
C SER A 259 11.15 2.32 -0.46
N PHE A 260 10.22 2.34 0.49
CA PHE A 260 10.16 3.39 1.51
C PHE A 260 11.33 3.35 2.48
N MET A 261 11.76 2.16 2.91
CA MET A 261 12.94 2.00 3.76
C MET A 261 14.23 2.46 3.07
N ASN A 262 14.29 2.38 1.73
CA ASN A 262 15.43 2.88 0.98
C ASN A 262 15.58 4.41 1.05
N GLU A 263 14.51 5.13 1.34
CA GLU A 263 14.51 6.59 1.54
C GLU A 263 14.65 7.01 3.02
N MET A 264 14.76 6.04 3.93
CA MET A 264 14.94 6.34 5.36
C MET A 264 16.37 6.80 5.67
N HIS A 265 16.48 7.88 6.44
CA HIS A 265 17.74 8.29 7.03
C HIS A 265 18.31 7.22 7.99
N THR A 266 17.45 6.55 8.77
CA THR A 266 17.85 5.50 9.72
C THR A 266 16.98 4.26 9.50
N PRO A 267 17.36 3.34 8.58
CA PRO A 267 16.54 2.16 8.24
C PRO A 267 16.20 1.26 9.42
N LYS A 268 17.01 1.21 10.47
CA LYS A 268 16.75 0.40 11.67
C LYS A 268 15.50 0.82 12.44
N ASP A 269 15.05 2.05 12.29
CA ASP A 269 13.85 2.58 12.95
C ASP A 269 12.54 2.15 12.28
N TYR A 270 12.60 1.39 11.17
CA TYR A 270 11.41 0.87 10.48
C TYR A 270 10.48 0.09 11.41
N VAL A 271 11.03 -0.62 12.41
CA VAL A 271 10.24 -1.40 13.37
C VAL A 271 9.24 -0.51 14.12
N LYS A 272 9.67 0.71 14.49
CA LYS A 272 8.78 1.68 15.15
C LYS A 272 7.64 2.09 14.20
N SER A 273 7.97 2.30 12.93
CA SER A 273 7.02 2.71 11.91
C SER A 273 5.99 1.62 11.63
N ILE A 274 6.41 0.38 11.32
CA ILE A 274 5.46 -0.71 11.01
C ILE A 274 4.60 -1.11 12.20
N THR A 275 5.13 -1.01 13.44
CA THR A 275 4.33 -1.28 14.63
C THR A 275 3.29 -0.19 14.85
N ALA A 276 3.68 1.09 14.73
CA ALA A 276 2.75 2.20 14.85
C ALA A 276 1.66 2.14 13.76
N LEU A 277 2.07 1.91 12.50
CA LEU A 277 1.17 1.71 11.37
C LEU A 277 0.15 0.61 11.65
N GLY A 278 0.62 -0.60 11.94
CA GLY A 278 -0.28 -1.75 12.12
C GLY A 278 -1.25 -1.59 13.30
N VAL A 279 -0.82 -0.97 14.42
CA VAL A 279 -1.72 -0.68 15.55
C VAL A 279 -2.79 0.34 15.15
N ILE A 280 -2.42 1.39 14.42
CA ILE A 280 -3.35 2.41 13.94
C ILE A 280 -4.34 1.79 12.95
N GLU A 281 -3.85 1.00 11.99
CA GLU A 281 -4.69 0.31 11.00
C GLU A 281 -5.69 -0.64 11.67
N ILE A 282 -5.24 -1.54 12.53
CA ILE A 282 -6.12 -2.46 13.24
C ILE A 282 -7.21 -1.69 13.98
N SER A 283 -6.84 -0.59 14.68
CA SER A 283 -7.79 0.22 15.43
C SER A 283 -8.82 0.87 14.50
N ILE A 284 -8.39 1.54 13.44
CA ILE A 284 -9.29 2.22 12.49
C ILE A 284 -10.17 1.19 11.79
N TYR A 285 -9.62 0.07 11.35
CA TYR A 285 -10.34 -0.94 10.59
C TYR A 285 -11.40 -1.66 11.43
N VAL A 286 -11.06 -2.05 12.65
CA VAL A 286 -12.04 -2.66 13.57
C VAL A 286 -13.13 -1.66 13.93
N LEU A 287 -12.78 -0.41 14.25
CA LEU A 287 -13.76 0.62 14.57
C LEU A 287 -14.68 0.92 13.38
N THR A 288 -14.11 1.13 12.18
CA THR A 288 -14.89 1.44 10.98
C THR A 288 -15.81 0.28 10.62
N GLY A 289 -15.28 -0.94 10.56
CA GLY A 289 -16.05 -2.13 10.23
C GLY A 289 -17.17 -2.39 11.24
N SER A 290 -16.84 -2.41 12.52
CA SER A 290 -17.81 -2.76 13.57
C SER A 290 -18.89 -1.69 13.79
N ILE A 291 -18.53 -0.41 13.82
CA ILE A 291 -19.48 0.68 14.12
C ILE A 291 -20.48 0.86 12.98
N ILE A 292 -19.98 0.95 11.72
CA ILE A 292 -20.90 1.13 10.57
C ILE A 292 -21.78 -0.10 10.41
N TYR A 293 -21.21 -1.32 10.55
CA TYR A 293 -22.01 -2.54 10.48
C TYR A 293 -23.03 -2.65 11.61
N ALA A 294 -22.67 -2.26 12.85
CA ALA A 294 -23.60 -2.26 13.98
C ALA A 294 -24.80 -1.34 13.75
N PHE A 295 -24.63 -0.23 13.04
CA PHE A 295 -25.72 0.73 12.78
C PHE A 295 -26.51 0.38 11.52
N VAL A 296 -25.84 0.02 10.43
CA VAL A 296 -26.49 -0.23 9.12
C VAL A 296 -27.00 -1.67 8.99
N GLY A 297 -26.33 -2.62 9.65
CA GLY A 297 -26.66 -4.05 9.55
C GLY A 297 -26.30 -4.65 8.20
N GLN A 298 -27.14 -5.54 7.68
CA GLN A 298 -26.92 -6.26 6.42
C GLN A 298 -27.02 -5.36 5.16
N ASP A 299 -27.56 -4.15 5.27
CA ASP A 299 -27.77 -3.22 4.15
C ASP A 299 -26.54 -2.33 3.87
N VAL A 300 -25.38 -2.65 4.47
CA VAL A 300 -24.12 -1.92 4.24
C VAL A 300 -23.75 -1.97 2.77
N GLN A 301 -23.51 -0.80 2.20
CA GLN A 301 -23.04 -0.65 0.82
C GLN A 301 -21.50 -0.54 0.77
N SER A 302 -20.94 -0.84 -0.39
CA SER A 302 -19.50 -0.73 -0.65
C SER A 302 -19.23 0.16 -1.87
N PRO A 303 -18.41 1.22 -1.73
CA PRO A 303 -17.72 1.74 -0.52
C PRO A 303 -18.66 2.19 0.60
N ALA A 304 -18.25 2.02 1.86
CA ALA A 304 -19.07 2.27 3.04
C ALA A 304 -19.71 3.68 3.13
N LEU A 305 -19.10 4.68 2.49
CA LEU A 305 -19.61 6.06 2.43
C LEU A 305 -21.01 6.13 1.78
N LEU A 306 -21.37 5.17 0.92
CA LEU A 306 -22.70 5.09 0.32
C LEU A 306 -23.80 4.80 1.35
N SER A 307 -23.46 4.19 2.48
CA SER A 307 -24.40 3.83 3.55
C SER A 307 -24.88 5.03 4.40
N ALA A 308 -24.26 6.20 4.25
CA ALA A 308 -24.58 7.40 5.07
C ALA A 308 -25.86 8.14 4.67
N GLY A 309 -26.63 7.60 3.73
CA GLY A 309 -27.84 8.25 3.17
C GLY A 309 -27.51 9.34 2.14
N PRO A 310 -28.51 9.81 1.37
CA PRO A 310 -28.26 10.54 0.12
C PRO A 310 -27.47 11.85 0.29
N LEU A 311 -27.79 12.66 1.31
CA LEU A 311 -27.12 13.95 1.53
C LEU A 311 -25.72 13.76 2.16
N VAL A 312 -25.65 12.95 3.24
CA VAL A 312 -24.40 12.80 3.99
C VAL A 312 -23.38 11.98 3.18
N SER A 313 -23.82 11.02 2.38
CA SER A 313 -22.94 10.31 1.45
C SER A 313 -22.23 11.26 0.48
N ARG A 314 -22.93 12.27 -0.08
CA ARG A 314 -22.31 13.29 -0.95
C ARG A 314 -21.24 14.10 -0.20
N ILE A 315 -21.56 14.52 1.03
CA ILE A 315 -20.63 15.28 1.87
C ILE A 315 -19.41 14.39 2.21
N ALA A 316 -19.64 13.14 2.60
CA ALA A 316 -18.58 12.19 2.94
C ALA A 316 -17.65 11.91 1.75
N PHE A 317 -18.21 11.72 0.54
CA PHE A 317 -17.38 11.59 -0.67
C PHE A 317 -16.65 12.90 -1.01
N GLY A 318 -17.28 14.05 -0.85
CA GLY A 318 -16.62 15.36 -1.03
C GLY A 318 -15.39 15.51 -0.12
N ILE A 319 -15.53 15.12 1.16
CA ILE A 319 -14.42 15.09 2.12
C ILE A 319 -13.38 14.02 1.74
N ALA A 320 -13.79 12.90 1.17
CA ALA A 320 -12.91 11.80 0.79
C ALA A 320 -12.17 12.02 -0.55
N LEU A 321 -12.52 13.02 -1.37
CA LEU A 321 -11.81 13.27 -2.64
C LEU A 321 -10.28 13.39 -2.48
N PRO A 322 -9.75 14.12 -1.47
CA PRO A 322 -8.32 14.17 -1.26
C PRO A 322 -7.69 12.78 -1.07
N VAL A 323 -8.23 11.95 -0.18
CA VAL A 323 -7.68 10.61 0.07
C VAL A 323 -7.79 9.72 -1.18
N ILE A 324 -8.87 9.78 -1.94
CA ILE A 324 -9.04 8.99 -3.15
C ILE A 324 -7.94 9.33 -4.17
N PHE A 325 -7.67 10.59 -4.40
CA PHE A 325 -6.76 11.02 -5.46
C PHE A 325 -5.29 11.12 -5.02
N ILE A 326 -5.00 11.52 -3.79
CA ILE A 326 -3.62 11.61 -3.30
C ILE A 326 -3.02 10.21 -3.15
N SER A 327 -3.70 9.28 -2.49
CA SER A 327 -3.21 7.90 -2.34
C SER A 327 -3.01 7.22 -3.70
N GLY A 328 -3.97 7.37 -4.64
CA GLY A 328 -3.83 6.83 -5.99
C GLY A 328 -2.64 7.43 -6.76
N SER A 329 -2.39 8.72 -6.60
CA SER A 329 -1.24 9.39 -7.25
C SER A 329 0.10 8.94 -6.64
N ILE A 330 0.15 8.68 -5.34
CA ILE A 330 1.34 8.13 -4.67
C ILE A 330 1.68 6.76 -5.26
N ASN A 331 0.70 5.87 -5.42
CA ASN A 331 0.91 4.56 -6.01
C ASN A 331 1.42 4.66 -7.46
N THR A 332 0.87 5.57 -8.27
CA THR A 332 1.36 5.86 -9.61
C THR A 332 2.82 6.33 -9.59
N THR A 333 3.17 7.23 -8.67
CA THR A 333 4.54 7.75 -8.50
C THR A 333 5.51 6.65 -8.08
N VAL A 334 5.11 5.75 -7.16
CA VAL A 334 5.93 4.61 -6.72
C VAL A 334 6.26 3.69 -7.91
N VAL A 335 5.26 3.31 -8.70
CA VAL A 335 5.47 2.47 -9.91
C VAL A 335 6.31 3.20 -10.93
N GLY A 336 5.99 4.46 -11.21
CA GLY A 336 6.74 5.29 -12.17
C GLY A 336 8.21 5.40 -11.80
N ARG A 337 8.53 5.67 -10.53
CA ARG A 337 9.91 5.73 -10.01
C ARG A 337 10.61 4.38 -10.10
N PHE A 338 9.94 3.30 -9.71
CA PHE A 338 10.52 1.97 -9.84
C PHE A 338 10.95 1.67 -11.29
N ILE A 339 10.08 1.92 -12.27
CA ILE A 339 10.38 1.69 -13.68
C ILE A 339 11.44 2.67 -14.19
N HIS A 340 11.30 3.96 -13.88
CA HIS A 340 12.20 5.01 -14.36
C HIS A 340 13.63 4.83 -13.86
N THR A 341 13.83 4.57 -12.57
CA THR A 341 15.16 4.31 -11.99
C THR A 341 15.78 3.05 -12.56
N ARG A 342 14.98 2.08 -12.96
CA ARG A 342 15.49 0.84 -13.59
C ARG A 342 15.92 1.04 -15.05
N ILE A 343 15.17 1.84 -15.82
CA ILE A 343 15.52 2.20 -17.21
C ILE A 343 16.82 3.01 -17.24
N TYR A 344 16.98 3.95 -16.31
CA TYR A 344 18.09 4.91 -16.27
C TYR A 344 19.08 4.64 -15.14
N ARG A 345 19.28 3.37 -14.80
CA ARG A 345 20.25 2.96 -13.79
C ARG A 345 21.63 3.54 -14.13
N ASP A 346 22.31 4.07 -13.11
CA ASP A 346 23.64 4.68 -13.23
C ASP A 346 23.73 5.93 -14.16
N SER A 347 22.59 6.59 -14.43
CA SER A 347 22.53 7.82 -15.19
C SER A 347 21.90 8.95 -14.36
N VAL A 348 22.34 10.19 -14.58
CA VAL A 348 21.73 11.39 -13.97
C VAL A 348 20.24 11.53 -14.31
N VAL A 349 19.79 10.94 -15.42
CA VAL A 349 18.38 10.92 -15.85
C VAL A 349 17.47 10.26 -14.81
N GLN A 350 17.97 9.33 -13.99
CA GLN A 350 17.20 8.65 -12.94
C GLN A 350 16.55 9.61 -11.93
N TYR A 351 17.09 10.80 -11.72
CA TYR A 351 16.57 11.80 -10.78
C TYR A 351 15.50 12.73 -11.39
N VAL A 352 15.09 12.49 -12.62
CA VAL A 352 14.07 13.31 -13.35
C VAL A 352 14.42 14.81 -13.41
N ASN A 353 15.71 15.15 -13.43
CA ASN A 353 16.20 16.53 -13.46
C ASN A 353 16.74 16.98 -14.83
N THR A 354 16.45 16.21 -15.89
CA THR A 354 16.82 16.48 -17.28
C THR A 354 15.57 16.48 -18.16
N VAL A 355 15.62 17.14 -19.33
CA VAL A 355 14.50 17.14 -20.30
C VAL A 355 14.08 15.71 -20.67
N LYS A 356 15.08 14.85 -20.96
CA LYS A 356 14.83 13.44 -21.27
C LYS A 356 14.15 12.72 -20.09
N GLY A 357 14.61 12.97 -18.86
CA GLY A 357 14.00 12.43 -17.64
C GLY A 357 12.55 12.83 -17.49
N TRP A 358 12.23 14.11 -17.67
CA TRP A 358 10.85 14.60 -17.58
C TRP A 358 9.93 14.01 -18.65
N VAL A 359 10.37 13.95 -19.90
CA VAL A 359 9.58 13.37 -21.00
C VAL A 359 9.27 11.90 -20.70
N THR A 360 10.27 11.12 -20.28
CA THR A 360 10.06 9.71 -19.95
C THR A 360 9.18 9.54 -18.71
N TRP A 361 9.35 10.41 -17.70
CA TRP A 361 8.55 10.42 -16.50
C TRP A 361 7.06 10.63 -16.81
N ILE A 362 6.73 11.70 -17.55
CA ILE A 362 5.35 12.00 -17.94
C ILE A 362 4.75 10.87 -18.78
N ALA A 363 5.51 10.29 -19.70
CA ALA A 363 5.06 9.16 -20.52
C ALA A 363 4.75 7.92 -19.65
N LEU A 364 5.58 7.61 -18.64
CA LEU A 364 5.35 6.51 -17.72
C LEU A 364 4.10 6.74 -16.86
N VAL A 365 3.99 7.91 -16.22
CA VAL A 365 2.83 8.24 -15.36
C VAL A 365 1.54 8.19 -16.17
N PHE A 366 1.55 8.73 -17.39
CA PHE A 366 0.41 8.65 -18.30
C PHE A 366 0.04 7.21 -18.62
N THR A 367 1.02 6.38 -18.98
CA THR A 367 0.78 4.96 -19.34
C THR A 367 0.20 4.19 -18.16
N ILE A 368 0.76 4.36 -16.95
CA ILE A 368 0.28 3.69 -15.74
C ILE A 368 -1.16 4.11 -15.45
N THR A 369 -1.45 5.41 -15.50
CA THR A 369 -2.79 5.93 -15.23
C THR A 369 -3.80 5.49 -16.29
N ALA A 370 -3.42 5.43 -17.56
CA ALA A 370 -4.29 4.94 -18.63
C ALA A 370 -4.63 3.45 -18.47
N ILE A 371 -3.64 2.63 -18.09
CA ILE A 371 -3.89 1.20 -17.77
C ILE A 371 -4.82 1.09 -16.56
N ALA A 372 -4.57 1.86 -15.50
CA ALA A 372 -5.39 1.87 -14.30
C ALA A 372 -6.84 2.28 -14.58
N TRP A 373 -7.06 3.30 -15.41
CA TRP A 373 -8.38 3.68 -15.88
C TRP A 373 -9.06 2.56 -16.68
N ALA A 374 -8.34 1.92 -17.61
CA ALA A 374 -8.90 0.80 -18.38
C ALA A 374 -9.30 -0.38 -17.48
N VAL A 375 -8.53 -0.65 -16.41
CA VAL A 375 -8.88 -1.66 -15.40
C VAL A 375 -10.15 -1.27 -14.64
N ALA A 376 -10.28 -0.01 -14.22
CA ALA A 376 -11.46 0.49 -13.53
C ALA A 376 -12.74 0.38 -14.37
N GLU A 377 -12.63 0.63 -15.68
CA GLU A 377 -13.75 0.44 -16.62
C GLU A 377 -14.06 -1.03 -16.90
N ALA A 378 -13.04 -1.89 -16.92
CA ALA A 378 -13.22 -3.32 -17.16
C ALA A 378 -13.85 -4.06 -15.97
N ILE A 379 -13.59 -3.61 -14.73
CA ILE A 379 -14.09 -4.21 -13.50
C ILE A 379 -14.76 -3.09 -12.66
N PRO A 380 -16.00 -2.69 -13.02
CA PRO A 380 -16.67 -1.56 -12.36
C PRO A 380 -17.30 -1.92 -11.01
N PHE A 381 -16.77 -2.94 -10.34
CA PHE A 381 -17.24 -3.44 -9.05
C PHE A 381 -16.14 -3.29 -8.00
N PHE A 382 -16.39 -2.45 -7.01
CA PHE A 382 -15.38 -2.05 -6.03
C PHE A 382 -14.83 -3.24 -5.23
N ASP A 383 -15.69 -4.07 -4.64
CA ASP A 383 -15.25 -5.21 -3.81
C ASP A 383 -14.51 -6.28 -4.60
N GLU A 384 -14.94 -6.56 -5.81
CA GLU A 384 -14.32 -7.55 -6.68
C GLU A 384 -12.96 -7.10 -7.19
N LEU A 385 -12.80 -5.81 -7.52
CA LEU A 385 -11.51 -5.26 -7.94
C LEU A 385 -10.49 -5.31 -6.79
N LEU A 386 -10.90 -4.95 -5.57
CA LEU A 386 -10.07 -5.05 -4.37
C LEU A 386 -9.70 -6.51 -4.07
N SER A 387 -10.70 -7.40 -4.11
CA SER A 387 -10.52 -8.82 -3.82
C SER A 387 -9.58 -9.51 -4.81
N ILE A 388 -9.70 -9.27 -6.11
CA ILE A 388 -8.78 -9.81 -7.13
C ILE A 388 -7.35 -9.31 -6.87
N SER A 389 -7.17 -8.01 -6.64
CA SER A 389 -5.87 -7.43 -6.33
C SER A 389 -5.26 -8.06 -5.08
N ALA A 390 -6.07 -8.22 -4.02
CA ALA A 390 -5.65 -8.84 -2.78
C ALA A 390 -5.26 -10.30 -2.95
N ALA A 391 -6.12 -11.09 -3.58
CA ALA A 391 -5.92 -12.52 -3.70
C ALA A 391 -4.71 -12.87 -4.58
N LEU A 392 -4.55 -12.20 -5.72
CA LEU A 392 -3.46 -12.48 -6.65
C LEU A 392 -2.11 -11.95 -6.17
N LEU A 393 -2.08 -10.75 -5.58
CA LEU A 393 -0.84 -10.00 -5.43
C LEU A 393 -0.51 -9.69 -3.98
N VAL A 394 -1.45 -9.09 -3.21
CA VAL A 394 -1.20 -8.71 -1.82
C VAL A 394 -0.95 -9.94 -0.95
N SER A 395 -1.70 -11.03 -1.17
CA SER A 395 -1.51 -12.31 -0.46
C SER A 395 -0.07 -12.82 -0.60
N GLY A 396 0.54 -12.62 -1.79
CA GLY A 396 1.95 -12.95 -2.03
C GLY A 396 2.90 -12.03 -1.32
N MET A 397 2.81 -10.75 -1.65
CA MET A 397 3.80 -9.77 -1.22
C MET A 397 3.77 -9.50 0.29
N SER A 398 2.58 -9.52 0.89
CA SER A 398 2.42 -9.25 2.33
C SER A 398 2.34 -10.51 3.20
N PHE A 399 1.95 -11.69 2.66
CA PHE A 399 1.63 -12.83 3.54
C PHE A 399 2.43 -14.11 3.26
N TYR A 400 2.57 -14.62 2.01
CA TYR A 400 3.29 -15.89 1.81
C TYR A 400 4.75 -15.76 1.35
N PHE A 401 5.16 -14.69 0.65
CA PHE A 401 6.58 -14.50 0.33
C PHE A 401 7.45 -14.16 1.55
N PRO A 402 7.05 -13.28 2.50
CA PRO A 402 7.88 -12.98 3.66
C PRO A 402 8.26 -14.20 4.51
N PRO A 403 7.37 -15.15 4.81
CA PRO A 403 7.74 -16.44 5.40
C PRO A 403 8.82 -17.17 4.62
N VAL A 404 8.71 -17.24 3.29
CA VAL A 404 9.73 -17.88 2.44
C VAL A 404 11.06 -17.12 2.50
N MET A 405 11.03 -15.77 2.53
CA MET A 405 12.23 -14.95 2.75
C MET A 405 12.91 -15.30 4.08
N TRP A 406 12.12 -15.54 5.15
CA TRP A 406 12.70 -15.94 6.42
C TRP A 406 13.42 -17.27 6.32
N TYR A 407 12.82 -18.29 5.68
CA TYR A 407 13.45 -19.61 5.51
C TYR A 407 14.71 -19.56 4.66
N LEU A 408 14.72 -18.77 3.58
CA LEU A 408 15.82 -18.75 2.62
C LEU A 408 16.92 -17.74 3.00
N LEU A 409 16.56 -16.57 3.52
CA LEU A 409 17.49 -15.45 3.65
C LEU A 409 17.88 -15.13 5.11
N LEU A 410 17.00 -15.35 6.08
CA LEU A 410 17.22 -14.91 7.46
C LEU A 410 17.59 -16.05 8.42
N ARG A 411 17.09 -17.24 8.19
CA ARG A 411 17.30 -18.37 9.08
C ARG A 411 18.78 -18.75 9.15
N ASN A 412 19.24 -19.02 10.37
CA ASN A 412 20.58 -19.58 10.63
C ASN A 412 20.41 -20.95 11.29
N GLY A 413 20.93 -22.00 10.67
CA GLY A 413 20.83 -23.38 11.16
C GLY A 413 19.51 -24.06 10.83
N ASP A 414 19.24 -25.17 11.51
CA ASP A 414 18.08 -26.02 11.22
C ASP A 414 16.76 -25.40 11.65
N TRP A 415 15.70 -25.64 10.87
CA TRP A 415 14.36 -25.09 11.13
C TRP A 415 13.73 -25.66 12.41
N TYR A 416 14.08 -26.88 12.81
CA TYR A 416 13.59 -27.59 14.00
C TYR A 416 14.40 -27.30 15.26
N SER A 417 15.51 -26.54 15.17
CA SER A 417 16.29 -26.18 16.35
C SER A 417 15.44 -25.39 17.36
N SER A 418 15.69 -25.55 18.64
CA SER A 418 14.94 -24.89 19.71
C SER A 418 14.87 -23.36 19.54
N LYS A 419 15.92 -22.77 18.94
CA LYS A 419 15.99 -21.34 18.64
C LYS A 419 15.07 -20.92 17.48
N ASN A 420 14.93 -21.76 16.47
CA ASN A 420 14.21 -21.44 15.23
C ASN A 420 12.77 -21.97 15.23
N PHE A 421 12.45 -22.96 16.04
CA PHE A 421 11.18 -23.69 15.99
C PHE A 421 9.94 -22.78 16.05
N ARG A 422 9.89 -21.85 17.00
CA ARG A 422 8.76 -20.91 17.12
C ARG A 422 8.59 -20.07 15.86
N HIS A 423 9.68 -19.51 15.35
CA HIS A 423 9.65 -18.72 14.12
C HIS A 423 9.29 -19.58 12.90
N SER A 424 9.76 -20.81 12.83
CA SER A 424 9.42 -21.75 11.75
C SER A 424 7.91 -22.04 11.73
N VAL A 425 7.33 -22.35 12.89
CA VAL A 425 5.87 -22.59 12.98
C VAL A 425 5.07 -21.35 12.62
N CYS A 426 5.42 -20.17 13.16
CA CYS A 426 4.73 -18.92 12.82
C CYS A 426 4.82 -18.63 11.30
N ASN A 427 5.99 -18.79 10.69
CA ASN A 427 6.16 -18.58 9.26
C ASN A 427 5.39 -19.60 8.42
N LEU A 428 5.33 -20.86 8.85
CA LEU A 428 4.52 -21.88 8.17
C LEU A 428 3.03 -21.52 8.20
N VAL A 429 2.52 -21.09 9.36
CA VAL A 429 1.12 -20.65 9.49
C VAL A 429 0.82 -19.44 8.61
N CYS A 430 1.68 -18.41 8.62
CA CYS A 430 1.53 -17.25 7.75
C CYS A 430 1.54 -17.64 6.27
N PHE A 431 2.42 -18.55 5.88
CA PHE A 431 2.50 -19.08 4.50
C PHE A 431 1.20 -19.78 4.10
N LEU A 432 0.69 -20.66 4.94
CA LEU A 432 -0.56 -21.40 4.67
C LEU A 432 -1.76 -20.45 4.56
N ILE A 433 -1.86 -19.46 5.46
CA ILE A 433 -2.90 -18.42 5.38
C ILE A 433 -2.81 -17.66 4.06
N GLY A 434 -1.61 -17.20 3.67
CA GLY A 434 -1.41 -16.47 2.42
C GLY A 434 -1.79 -17.30 1.18
N ILE A 435 -1.43 -18.57 1.14
CA ILE A 435 -1.80 -19.48 0.04
C ILE A 435 -3.31 -19.76 0.03
N THR A 436 -3.93 -19.90 1.20
CA THR A 436 -5.40 -20.07 1.27
C THR A 436 -6.11 -18.85 0.70
N VAL A 437 -5.67 -17.64 1.05
CA VAL A 437 -6.22 -16.39 0.48
C VAL A 437 -6.02 -16.34 -1.03
N LEU A 438 -4.83 -16.73 -1.53
CA LEU A 438 -4.57 -16.80 -2.97
C LEU A 438 -5.59 -17.72 -3.67
N VAL A 439 -5.69 -18.96 -3.25
CA VAL A 439 -6.49 -19.97 -3.95
C VAL A 439 -7.99 -19.69 -3.81
N CYS A 440 -8.45 -19.50 -2.57
CA CYS A 440 -9.88 -19.28 -2.32
C CYS A 440 -10.34 -17.90 -2.81
N GLY A 441 -9.50 -16.87 -2.63
CA GLY A 441 -9.83 -15.50 -3.04
C GLY A 441 -9.88 -15.34 -4.55
N VAL A 442 -8.94 -15.91 -5.31
CA VAL A 442 -8.97 -15.86 -6.79
C VAL A 442 -10.19 -16.59 -7.32
N TYR A 443 -10.45 -17.81 -6.84
CA TYR A 443 -11.64 -18.56 -7.21
C TYR A 443 -12.92 -17.75 -6.95
N ALA A 444 -13.05 -17.25 -5.73
CA ALA A 444 -14.23 -16.51 -5.29
C ALA A 444 -14.45 -15.21 -6.09
N SER A 445 -13.39 -14.44 -6.31
CA SER A 445 -13.46 -13.17 -7.03
C SER A 445 -13.90 -13.39 -8.49
N ILE A 446 -13.42 -14.46 -9.13
CA ILE A 446 -13.83 -14.81 -10.50
C ILE A 446 -15.30 -15.23 -10.53
N VAL A 447 -15.75 -16.06 -9.58
CA VAL A 447 -17.15 -16.52 -9.50
C VAL A 447 -18.10 -15.34 -9.28
N GLU A 448 -17.80 -14.44 -8.33
CA GLU A 448 -18.65 -13.28 -8.06
C GLU A 448 -18.65 -12.29 -9.25
N LEU A 449 -17.49 -12.01 -9.84
CA LEU A 449 -17.40 -11.15 -11.01
C LEU A 449 -18.25 -11.69 -12.19
N VAL A 450 -18.14 -12.98 -12.51
CA VAL A 450 -18.93 -13.62 -13.58
C VAL A 450 -20.42 -13.56 -13.27
N SER A 451 -20.81 -13.76 -12.00
CA SER A 451 -22.22 -13.70 -11.60
C SER A 451 -22.80 -12.29 -11.76
N ARG A 452 -22.06 -11.24 -11.37
CA ARG A 452 -22.48 -9.84 -11.51
C ARG A 452 -22.55 -9.39 -12.96
N VAL A 453 -21.56 -9.76 -13.78
CA VAL A 453 -21.56 -9.46 -15.22
C VAL A 453 -22.76 -10.12 -15.90
N LYS A 454 -23.05 -11.40 -15.63
CA LYS A 454 -24.25 -12.07 -16.16
C LYS A 454 -25.53 -11.35 -15.76
N PHE A 455 -25.65 -10.91 -14.50
CA PHE A 455 -26.81 -10.18 -14.03
C PHE A 455 -27.03 -8.86 -14.80
N LEU A 456 -25.95 -8.09 -15.02
CA LEU A 456 -26.00 -6.85 -15.81
C LEU A 456 -26.49 -7.11 -17.24
N PHE A 457 -25.98 -8.15 -17.93
CA PHE A 457 -26.44 -8.49 -19.28
C PHE A 457 -27.91 -8.90 -19.33
N ILE A 458 -28.42 -9.61 -18.33
CA ILE A 458 -29.81 -10.00 -18.25
C ILE A 458 -30.73 -8.81 -17.94
N SER A 459 -30.28 -7.86 -17.13
CA SER A 459 -31.09 -6.69 -16.78
C SER A 459 -31.12 -5.60 -17.85
N THR A 460 -30.22 -5.65 -18.83
CA THR A 460 -30.13 -4.69 -19.95
C THR A 460 -30.83 -5.23 -21.22
N CYS A 461 -31.26 -6.48 -21.26
CA CYS A 461 -32.16 -7.08 -22.26
C CYS A 461 -33.59 -7.13 -21.74
#